data_1c41e46b755b9a469e109f738c5b1923
#
_entry.id   1c41e46b755b9a469e109f738c5b1923
#
_cell.length_a   1.000
_cell.length_b   1.000
_cell.length_c   1.000
_cell.angle_alpha   90.00
_cell.angle_beta   90.00
_cell.angle_gamma   90.00
#
_symmetry.space_group_name_H-M   'P 1'
#
loop_
_entity.id
_entity.type
_entity.pdbx_description
1 polymer ?
#
loop_
_entity_poly.entity_id
_entity_poly.type
_entity_poly.pdbx_seq_one_letter_code
_entity_poly.pdbx_strand_id
1 'polypeptide(L)'
;MASLKGRYTGLNLSPTLELLDPLNPVRRQMALWLLPLGSLLAGAAYWASRPGGLDPVDRIFLPPMALGFLAFAALLWRFPTSARWVIPGAHALIALYLLSTLTYQLLFKPNPLGLSPAAYWVPFFYFSSYLFFPAKRAARLALLYLLTLFPVALLGLMRNPFQPVHWNALTQFFGANLAYVGLLYLLVRLKEGYMEAQLDAYTDFLTGLRNRRYLELILERELFRLQRYGRPLSLVLLDLDGFKAVNDLHGHEVGDRVLQALAHRLEAHLRRSDRALRLGGEEF
;
A
#
# COMPACT_ATOMS: atom_id res chain seq x y z
N MET A 1 -7.17 9.66 -0.70
CA MET A 1 -6.12 10.67 -0.98
C MET A 1 -6.60 11.94 -1.72
N ALA A 2 -7.52 11.89 -2.66
CA ALA A 2 -8.07 13.12 -3.28
C ALA A 2 -8.89 13.98 -2.30
N SER A 3 -9.61 13.37 -1.36
CA SER A 3 -10.40 14.05 -0.31
C SER A 3 -9.52 14.77 0.73
N LEU A 4 -8.37 14.19 1.09
CA LEU A 4 -7.40 14.79 2.01
C LEU A 4 -6.73 16.05 1.44
N LYS A 5 -6.38 16.04 0.14
CA LYS A 5 -5.77 17.21 -0.51
C LYS A 5 -6.70 18.42 -0.56
N GLY A 6 -8.01 18.23 -0.55
CA GLY A 6 -8.98 19.34 -0.55
C GLY A 6 -9.15 20.03 0.81
N ARG A 7 -8.95 19.31 1.91
CA ARG A 7 -9.10 19.87 3.28
C ARG A 7 -7.82 20.55 3.81
N TYR A 8 -6.67 20.10 3.35
CA TYR A 8 -5.36 20.52 3.85
C TYR A 8 -4.47 21.01 2.69
N THR A 9 -5.01 21.91 1.86
CA THR A 9 -4.27 22.56 0.76
C THR A 9 -3.13 23.39 1.33
N GLY A 10 -1.89 22.98 1.03
CA GLY A 10 -0.67 23.64 1.49
C GLY A 10 0.15 22.84 2.49
N LEU A 11 -0.44 21.87 3.21
CA LEU A 11 0.26 21.07 4.19
C LEU A 11 1.01 19.88 3.56
N ASN A 12 2.27 19.70 3.92
CA ASN A 12 3.02 18.50 3.55
C ASN A 12 2.62 17.31 4.44
N LEU A 13 1.48 16.68 4.14
CA LEU A 13 0.94 15.55 4.89
C LEU A 13 1.71 14.24 4.69
N SER A 14 2.59 14.16 3.69
CA SER A 14 3.28 12.92 3.35
C SER A 14 4.07 12.30 4.52
N PRO A 15 4.82 13.06 5.34
CA PRO A 15 5.55 12.48 6.47
C PRO A 15 4.63 11.95 7.57
N THR A 16 3.47 12.60 7.76
CA THR A 16 2.49 12.18 8.78
C THR A 16 1.71 10.96 8.36
N LEU A 17 1.30 10.88 7.09
CA LEU A 17 0.67 9.68 6.52
C LEU A 17 1.62 8.49 6.58
N GLU A 18 2.91 8.70 6.31
CA GLU A 18 3.91 7.66 6.48
C GLU A 18 4.08 7.21 7.93
N LEU A 19 3.97 8.14 8.89
CA LEU A 19 4.03 7.83 10.32
C LEU A 19 2.83 7.03 10.80
N LEU A 20 1.65 7.37 10.30
CA LEU A 20 0.38 6.74 10.67
C LEU A 20 0.09 5.44 9.90
N ASP A 21 0.76 5.17 8.77
CA ASP A 21 0.59 3.90 8.07
C ASP A 21 1.34 2.77 8.81
N PRO A 22 0.62 1.87 9.51
CA PRO A 22 1.24 0.82 10.31
C PRO A 22 2.03 -0.18 9.45
N LEU A 23 1.77 -0.24 8.14
CA LEU A 23 2.44 -1.17 7.23
C LEU A 23 3.71 -0.57 6.59
N ASN A 24 3.87 0.77 6.61
CA ASN A 24 4.99 1.40 5.93
C ASN A 24 6.37 0.93 6.42
N PRO A 25 6.65 0.84 7.75
CA PRO A 25 7.95 0.38 8.24
C PRO A 25 8.21 -1.11 7.93
N VAL A 26 7.15 -1.91 7.78
CA VAL A 26 7.27 -3.37 7.60
C VAL A 26 7.21 -3.83 6.14
N ARG A 27 6.72 -3.00 5.22
CA ARG A 27 6.56 -3.40 3.79
C ARG A 27 7.85 -3.94 3.17
N ARG A 28 8.96 -3.22 3.37
CA ARG A 28 10.27 -3.68 2.87
C ARG A 28 10.69 -4.99 3.51
N GLN A 29 10.50 -5.11 4.82
CA GLN A 29 10.84 -6.32 5.55
C GLN A 29 9.99 -7.49 5.10
N MET A 30 8.67 -7.28 4.90
CA MET A 30 7.79 -8.30 4.32
C MET A 30 8.24 -8.72 2.93
N ALA A 31 8.62 -7.79 2.05
CA ALA A 31 9.13 -8.12 0.72
C ALA A 31 10.42 -8.96 0.79
N LEU A 32 11.35 -8.64 1.73
CA LEU A 32 12.57 -9.41 1.95
C LEU A 32 12.32 -10.84 2.44
N TRP A 33 11.19 -11.11 3.09
CA TRP A 33 10.77 -12.47 3.46
C TRP A 33 9.97 -13.17 2.35
N LEU A 34 9.06 -12.45 1.70
CA LEU A 34 8.16 -13.01 0.69
C LEU A 34 8.88 -13.38 -0.62
N LEU A 35 9.91 -12.62 -1.02
CA LEU A 35 10.64 -12.92 -2.25
C LEU A 35 11.44 -14.24 -2.18
N PRO A 36 12.27 -14.51 -1.16
CA PRO A 36 12.92 -15.81 -1.01
C PRO A 36 11.93 -16.97 -0.86
N LEU A 37 10.83 -16.76 -0.10
CA LEU A 37 9.76 -17.74 0.03
C LEU A 37 9.12 -18.03 -1.33
N GLY A 38 8.82 -17.00 -2.12
CA GLY A 38 8.29 -17.14 -3.48
C GLY A 38 9.24 -17.89 -4.41
N SER A 39 10.55 -17.64 -4.29
CA SER A 39 11.56 -18.40 -5.01
C SER A 39 11.54 -19.89 -4.65
N LEU A 40 11.50 -20.20 -3.36
CA LEU A 40 11.45 -21.58 -2.86
C LEU A 40 10.18 -22.29 -3.34
N LEU A 41 9.03 -21.63 -3.28
CA LEU A 41 7.75 -22.16 -3.74
C LEU A 41 7.73 -22.39 -5.26
N ALA A 42 8.30 -21.47 -6.05
CA ALA A 42 8.42 -21.65 -7.51
C ALA A 42 9.33 -22.83 -7.85
N GLY A 43 10.45 -23.00 -7.15
CA GLY A 43 11.34 -24.15 -7.29
C GLY A 43 10.67 -25.46 -6.89
N ALA A 44 9.94 -25.46 -5.77
CA ALA A 44 9.18 -26.63 -5.30
C ALA A 44 8.07 -27.02 -6.28
N ALA A 45 7.32 -26.03 -6.81
CA ALA A 45 6.29 -26.25 -7.82
C ALA A 45 6.88 -26.86 -9.09
N TYR A 46 8.01 -26.33 -9.57
CA TYR A 46 8.72 -26.87 -10.71
C TYR A 46 9.14 -28.32 -10.48
N TRP A 47 9.70 -28.62 -9.32
CA TRP A 47 10.15 -29.99 -8.98
C TRP A 47 8.97 -30.96 -8.86
N ALA A 48 7.91 -30.57 -8.15
CA ALA A 48 6.73 -31.39 -7.93
C ALA A 48 5.96 -31.71 -9.23
N SER A 49 6.00 -30.82 -10.22
CA SER A 49 5.31 -31.02 -11.50
C SER A 49 6.06 -31.95 -12.46
N ARG A 50 7.34 -32.32 -12.20
CA ARG A 50 8.15 -33.19 -13.07
C ARG A 50 7.56 -34.58 -13.33
N PRO A 51 7.06 -35.33 -12.34
CA PRO A 51 6.57 -36.70 -12.55
C PRO A 51 5.33 -36.79 -13.44
N GLY A 52 4.47 -35.76 -13.43
CA GLY A 52 3.25 -35.69 -14.24
C GLY A 52 3.45 -35.10 -15.65
N GLY A 53 4.69 -34.74 -15.99
CA GLY A 53 5.00 -33.96 -17.19
C GLY A 53 4.77 -32.47 -16.98
N LEU A 54 5.87 -31.70 -17.00
CA LEU A 54 5.82 -30.23 -16.87
C LEU A 54 4.97 -29.62 -17.99
N ASP A 55 4.03 -28.79 -17.57
CA ASP A 55 3.30 -27.88 -18.45
C ASP A 55 4.32 -26.96 -19.17
N PRO A 56 4.18 -26.67 -20.47
CA PRO A 56 5.07 -25.74 -21.17
C PRO A 56 5.23 -24.39 -20.48
N VAL A 57 4.16 -23.88 -19.90
CA VAL A 57 4.20 -22.58 -19.15
C VAL A 57 5.04 -22.71 -17.88
N ASP A 58 4.85 -23.76 -17.09
CA ASP A 58 5.62 -24.01 -15.86
C ASP A 58 7.12 -24.19 -16.18
N ARG A 59 7.43 -24.88 -17.28
CA ARG A 59 8.81 -25.09 -17.74
C ARG A 59 9.51 -23.78 -18.07
N ILE A 60 8.80 -22.85 -18.72
CA ILE A 60 9.35 -21.57 -19.17
C ILE A 60 9.42 -20.54 -18.01
N PHE A 61 8.40 -20.49 -17.15
CA PHE A 61 8.25 -19.42 -16.17
C PHE A 61 8.83 -19.74 -14.80
N LEU A 62 8.66 -20.95 -14.27
CA LEU A 62 9.02 -21.24 -12.87
C LEU A 62 10.53 -21.11 -12.58
N PRO A 63 11.47 -21.62 -13.41
CA PRO A 63 12.89 -21.46 -13.14
C PRO A 63 13.35 -19.99 -13.16
N PRO A 64 13.06 -19.17 -14.20
CA PRO A 64 13.47 -17.78 -14.19
C PRO A 64 12.74 -16.96 -13.11
N MET A 65 11.51 -17.33 -12.73
CA MET A 65 10.78 -16.67 -11.64
C MET A 65 11.46 -16.94 -10.29
N ALA A 66 11.88 -18.19 -10.03
CA ALA A 66 12.63 -18.52 -8.81
C ALA A 66 13.94 -17.73 -8.71
N LEU A 67 14.72 -17.70 -9.80
CA LEU A 67 15.97 -16.93 -9.86
C LEU A 67 15.72 -15.42 -9.76
N GLY A 68 14.68 -14.92 -10.42
CA GLY A 68 14.28 -13.53 -10.40
C GLY A 68 13.89 -13.04 -9.00
N PHE A 69 13.17 -13.85 -8.24
CA PHE A 69 12.82 -13.51 -6.86
C PHE A 69 14.04 -13.45 -5.95
N LEU A 70 15.01 -14.35 -6.09
CA LEU A 70 16.28 -14.27 -5.36
C LEU A 70 17.08 -13.02 -5.74
N ALA A 71 17.17 -12.72 -7.04
CA ALA A 71 17.84 -11.52 -7.52
C ALA A 71 17.16 -10.24 -6.98
N PHE A 72 15.82 -10.20 -6.98
CA PHE A 72 15.04 -9.11 -6.41
C PHE A 72 15.24 -8.98 -4.89
N ALA A 73 15.30 -10.10 -4.17
CA ALA A 73 15.60 -10.08 -2.74
C ALA A 73 17.00 -9.55 -2.44
N ALA A 74 18.01 -10.00 -3.17
CA ALA A 74 19.39 -9.53 -3.05
C ALA A 74 19.52 -8.04 -3.39
N LEU A 75 18.86 -7.59 -4.47
CA LEU A 75 18.82 -6.18 -4.86
C LEU A 75 18.16 -5.30 -3.79
N LEU A 76 17.02 -5.75 -3.23
CA LEU A 76 16.30 -5.04 -2.18
C LEU A 76 17.08 -5.00 -0.85
N TRP A 77 17.81 -6.08 -0.55
CA TRP A 77 18.66 -6.14 0.63
C TRP A 77 19.83 -5.16 0.52
N ARG A 78 20.53 -5.16 -0.63
CA ARG A 78 21.72 -4.33 -0.87
C ARG A 78 21.38 -2.85 -1.11
N PHE A 79 20.26 -2.56 -1.79
CA PHE A 79 19.84 -1.23 -2.19
C PHE A 79 18.37 -0.98 -1.79
N PRO A 80 18.10 -0.43 -0.59
CA PRO A 80 16.73 -0.20 -0.11
C PRO A 80 15.86 0.66 -1.05
N THR A 81 16.48 1.59 -1.78
CA THR A 81 15.80 2.46 -2.76
C THR A 81 15.26 1.71 -3.98
N SER A 82 15.74 0.49 -4.22
CA SER A 82 15.29 -0.36 -5.33
C SER A 82 13.84 -0.86 -5.14
N ALA A 83 13.27 -0.76 -3.94
CA ALA A 83 11.91 -1.19 -3.63
C ALA A 83 10.87 -0.67 -4.64
N ARG A 84 11.06 0.55 -5.14
CA ARG A 84 10.19 1.20 -6.16
C ARG A 84 10.10 0.44 -7.48
N TRP A 85 11.11 -0.37 -7.82
CA TRP A 85 11.17 -1.18 -9.04
C TRP A 85 10.99 -2.67 -8.76
N VAL A 86 11.60 -3.17 -7.68
CA VAL A 86 11.57 -4.57 -7.27
C VAL A 86 10.15 -5.04 -6.99
N ILE A 87 9.39 -4.28 -6.19
CA ILE A 87 8.03 -4.68 -5.80
C ILE A 87 7.09 -4.73 -7.01
N PRO A 88 7.00 -3.69 -7.87
CA PRO A 88 6.19 -3.78 -9.08
C PRO A 88 6.67 -4.85 -10.05
N GLY A 89 7.99 -5.05 -10.18
CA GLY A 89 8.58 -6.08 -11.04
C GLY A 89 8.20 -7.50 -10.60
N ALA A 90 8.31 -7.79 -9.30
CA ALA A 90 7.88 -9.07 -8.74
C ALA A 90 6.38 -9.32 -8.96
N HIS A 91 5.56 -8.28 -8.78
CA HIS A 91 4.11 -8.35 -9.02
C HIS A 91 3.78 -8.63 -10.49
N ALA A 92 4.45 -7.95 -11.41
CA ALA A 92 4.27 -8.16 -12.84
C ALA A 92 4.66 -9.59 -13.25
N LEU A 93 5.74 -10.14 -12.67
CA LEU A 93 6.19 -11.49 -12.93
C LEU A 93 5.16 -12.53 -12.46
N ILE A 94 4.60 -12.36 -11.26
CA ILE A 94 3.53 -13.23 -10.74
C ILE A 94 2.27 -13.12 -11.62
N ALA A 95 1.84 -11.90 -11.94
CA ALA A 95 0.65 -11.68 -12.76
C ALA A 95 0.79 -12.33 -14.14
N LEU A 96 1.95 -12.17 -14.78
CA LEU A 96 2.23 -12.76 -16.09
C LEU A 96 2.24 -14.29 -16.04
N TYR A 97 2.87 -14.88 -15.02
CA TYR A 97 2.86 -16.33 -14.83
C TYR A 97 1.44 -16.86 -14.64
N LEU A 98 0.68 -16.29 -13.68
CA LEU A 98 -0.68 -16.74 -13.40
C LEU A 98 -1.61 -16.55 -14.61
N LEU A 99 -1.49 -15.45 -15.34
CA LEU A 99 -2.27 -15.23 -16.56
C LEU A 99 -1.91 -16.24 -17.64
N SER A 100 -0.62 -16.49 -17.86
CA SER A 100 -0.16 -17.41 -18.90
C SER A 100 -0.57 -18.86 -18.61
N THR A 101 -0.40 -19.33 -17.35
CA THR A 101 -0.75 -20.71 -16.99
C THR A 101 -2.26 -20.95 -17.03
N LEU A 102 -3.07 -20.01 -16.52
CA LEU A 102 -4.54 -20.13 -16.59
C LEU A 102 -5.05 -20.03 -18.04
N THR A 103 -4.48 -19.15 -18.85
CA THR A 103 -4.83 -19.04 -20.27
C THR A 103 -4.48 -20.32 -21.03
N TYR A 104 -3.28 -20.85 -20.82
CA TYR A 104 -2.87 -22.09 -21.48
C TYR A 104 -3.79 -23.26 -21.14
N GLN A 105 -4.13 -23.40 -19.86
CA GLN A 105 -4.99 -24.50 -19.42
C GLN A 105 -6.44 -24.33 -19.86
N LEU A 106 -7.00 -23.14 -19.83
CA LEU A 106 -8.37 -22.92 -20.30
C LEU A 106 -8.53 -23.15 -21.80
N LEU A 107 -7.51 -22.78 -22.61
CA LEU A 107 -7.61 -22.84 -24.07
C LEU A 107 -7.08 -24.13 -24.70
N PHE A 108 -6.01 -24.71 -24.10
CA PHE A 108 -5.26 -25.80 -24.78
C PHE A 108 -5.23 -27.11 -24.01
N LYS A 109 -5.29 -27.07 -22.67
CA LYS A 109 -5.19 -28.26 -21.83
C LYS A 109 -6.12 -28.18 -20.63
N PRO A 110 -7.45 -28.26 -20.83
CA PRO A 110 -8.39 -28.23 -19.71
C PRO A 110 -8.06 -29.32 -18.68
N ASN A 111 -8.04 -28.94 -17.40
CA ASN A 111 -7.84 -29.89 -16.32
C ASN A 111 -9.11 -30.73 -16.12
N PRO A 112 -9.07 -32.06 -16.20
CA PRO A 112 -10.25 -32.91 -15.99
C PRO A 112 -10.94 -32.72 -14.64
N LEU A 113 -10.21 -32.24 -13.63
CA LEU A 113 -10.70 -32.00 -12.28
C LEU A 113 -11.21 -30.55 -12.04
N GLY A 114 -11.31 -29.74 -13.08
CA GLY A 114 -11.77 -28.34 -13.01
C GLY A 114 -10.65 -27.35 -13.34
N LEU A 115 -10.31 -26.44 -12.41
CA LEU A 115 -9.24 -25.46 -12.61
C LEU A 115 -7.89 -26.00 -12.17
N SER A 116 -6.85 -25.43 -12.74
CA SER A 116 -5.47 -25.67 -12.36
C SER A 116 -5.17 -25.32 -10.91
N PRO A 117 -4.23 -26.01 -10.26
CA PRO A 117 -3.69 -25.59 -8.96
C PRO A 117 -3.15 -24.15 -8.94
N ALA A 118 -2.70 -23.62 -10.07
CA ALA A 118 -2.28 -22.21 -10.17
C ALA A 118 -3.41 -21.21 -9.83
N ALA A 119 -4.68 -21.59 -10.01
CA ALA A 119 -5.82 -20.77 -9.66
C ALA A 119 -5.88 -20.43 -8.16
N TYR A 120 -5.36 -21.29 -7.28
CA TYR A 120 -5.30 -21.06 -5.83
C TYR A 120 -4.35 -19.92 -5.43
N TRP A 121 -3.44 -19.50 -6.32
CA TRP A 121 -2.50 -18.41 -6.05
C TRP A 121 -3.05 -17.03 -6.44
N VAL A 122 -4.18 -16.96 -7.15
CA VAL A 122 -4.80 -15.69 -7.56
C VAL A 122 -5.23 -14.83 -6.37
N PRO A 123 -5.86 -15.37 -5.30
CA PRO A 123 -6.14 -14.59 -4.09
C PRO A 123 -4.89 -14.00 -3.43
N PHE A 124 -3.77 -14.74 -3.44
CA PHE A 124 -2.49 -14.23 -2.93
C PHE A 124 -1.97 -13.03 -3.77
N PHE A 125 -2.13 -13.08 -5.10
CA PHE A 125 -1.83 -11.94 -5.96
C PHE A 125 -2.63 -10.69 -5.59
N TYR A 126 -3.93 -10.84 -5.30
CA TYR A 126 -4.74 -9.70 -4.84
C TYR A 126 -4.28 -9.20 -3.48
N PHE A 127 -4.12 -10.09 -2.51
CA PHE A 127 -3.66 -9.72 -1.18
C PHE A 127 -2.33 -8.96 -1.23
N SER A 128 -1.36 -9.46 -1.97
CA SER A 128 -0.06 -8.79 -2.13
C SER A 128 -0.18 -7.45 -2.86
N SER A 129 -1.11 -7.33 -3.82
CA SER A 129 -1.41 -6.03 -4.46
C SER A 129 -1.87 -4.99 -3.44
N TYR A 130 -2.79 -5.34 -2.55
CA TYR A 130 -3.26 -4.41 -1.50
C TYR A 130 -2.24 -4.16 -0.40
N LEU A 131 -1.33 -5.09 -0.17
CA LEU A 131 -0.25 -4.90 0.80
C LEU A 131 0.78 -3.86 0.33
N PHE A 132 1.15 -3.92 -0.95
CA PHE A 132 2.26 -3.14 -1.50
C PHE A 132 1.86 -1.89 -2.27
N PHE A 133 0.62 -1.81 -2.76
CA PHE A 133 0.15 -0.66 -3.55
C PHE A 133 -0.97 0.11 -2.83
N PRO A 134 -1.18 1.40 -3.18
CA PRO A 134 -2.34 2.15 -2.71
C PRO A 134 -3.65 1.49 -3.16
N ALA A 135 -4.70 1.57 -2.32
CA ALA A 135 -5.99 0.90 -2.53
C ALA A 135 -6.56 1.01 -3.94
N LYS A 136 -6.61 2.22 -4.49
CA LYS A 136 -7.15 2.47 -5.84
C LYS A 136 -6.32 1.79 -6.93
N ARG A 137 -5.00 1.70 -6.75
CA ARG A 137 -4.12 1.02 -7.70
C ARG A 137 -4.25 -0.49 -7.58
N ALA A 138 -4.27 -1.00 -6.34
CA ALA A 138 -4.47 -2.42 -6.07
C ALA A 138 -5.80 -2.93 -6.62
N ALA A 139 -6.91 -2.20 -6.37
CA ALA A 139 -8.22 -2.54 -6.91
C ALA A 139 -8.25 -2.56 -8.43
N ARG A 140 -7.62 -1.56 -9.09
CA ARG A 140 -7.53 -1.54 -10.56
C ARG A 140 -6.73 -2.72 -11.11
N LEU A 141 -5.60 -3.09 -10.48
CA LEU A 141 -4.80 -4.24 -10.89
C LEU A 141 -5.59 -5.54 -10.74
N ALA A 142 -6.28 -5.73 -9.61
CA ALA A 142 -7.09 -6.90 -9.35
C ALA A 142 -8.27 -7.02 -10.35
N LEU A 143 -8.99 -5.93 -10.57
CA LEU A 143 -10.09 -5.89 -11.52
C LEU A 143 -9.62 -6.13 -12.96
N LEU A 144 -8.52 -5.49 -13.37
CA LEU A 144 -7.93 -5.68 -14.69
C LEU A 144 -7.57 -7.15 -14.92
N TYR A 145 -6.98 -7.79 -13.91
CA TYR A 145 -6.64 -9.20 -13.98
C TYR A 145 -7.87 -10.10 -14.16
N LEU A 146 -8.95 -9.86 -13.39
CA LEU A 146 -10.22 -10.60 -13.58
C LEU A 146 -10.85 -10.35 -14.95
N LEU A 147 -10.84 -9.10 -15.39
CA LEU A 147 -11.40 -8.73 -16.71
C LEU A 147 -10.61 -9.36 -17.87
N THR A 148 -9.31 -9.57 -17.73
CA THR A 148 -8.51 -10.26 -18.76
C THR A 148 -8.75 -11.76 -18.78
N LEU A 149 -8.98 -12.39 -17.61
CA LEU A 149 -9.29 -13.82 -17.54
C LEU A 149 -10.69 -14.19 -18.00
N PHE A 150 -11.66 -13.29 -17.87
CA PHE A 150 -13.05 -13.57 -18.22
C PHE A 150 -13.25 -13.94 -19.70
N PRO A 151 -12.79 -13.15 -20.68
CA PRO A 151 -12.90 -13.53 -22.08
C PRO A 151 -12.09 -14.80 -22.44
N VAL A 152 -10.95 -15.04 -21.74
CA VAL A 152 -10.18 -16.26 -21.93
C VAL A 152 -10.99 -17.49 -21.47
N ALA A 153 -11.68 -17.38 -20.32
CA ALA A 153 -12.57 -18.44 -19.85
C ALA A 153 -13.72 -18.69 -20.83
N LEU A 154 -14.33 -17.64 -21.36
CA LEU A 154 -15.40 -17.74 -22.36
C LEU A 154 -14.92 -18.41 -23.65
N LEU A 155 -13.76 -18.02 -24.17
CA LEU A 155 -13.13 -18.67 -25.34
C LEU A 155 -12.79 -20.15 -25.06
N GLY A 156 -12.32 -20.45 -23.87
CA GLY A 156 -12.08 -21.82 -23.41
C GLY A 156 -13.37 -22.68 -23.48
N LEU A 157 -14.46 -22.11 -22.96
CA LEU A 157 -15.80 -22.75 -23.03
C LEU A 157 -16.27 -23.03 -24.46
N MET A 158 -15.97 -22.12 -25.40
CA MET A 158 -16.35 -22.28 -26.81
C MET A 158 -15.47 -23.30 -27.53
N ARG A 159 -14.21 -23.45 -27.14
CA ARG A 159 -13.22 -24.29 -27.83
C ARG A 159 -13.23 -25.73 -27.34
N ASN A 160 -13.53 -25.98 -26.09
CA ASN A 160 -13.45 -27.28 -25.45
C ASN A 160 -14.83 -27.75 -24.99
N PRO A 161 -15.17 -29.05 -25.07
CA PRO A 161 -16.40 -29.59 -24.50
C PRO A 161 -16.32 -29.55 -22.97
N PHE A 162 -16.88 -28.50 -22.40
CA PHE A 162 -16.90 -28.31 -20.94
C PHE A 162 -17.92 -29.23 -20.26
N GLN A 163 -17.42 -29.99 -19.29
CA GLN A 163 -18.25 -30.78 -18.40
C GLN A 163 -18.82 -29.93 -17.24
N PRO A 164 -19.87 -30.38 -16.54
CA PRO A 164 -20.43 -29.66 -15.40
C PRO A 164 -19.42 -29.23 -14.33
N VAL A 165 -18.36 -30.03 -14.13
CA VAL A 165 -17.25 -29.71 -13.19
C VAL A 165 -16.53 -28.41 -13.57
N HIS A 166 -16.33 -28.14 -14.86
CA HIS A 166 -15.66 -26.92 -15.31
C HIS A 166 -16.53 -25.67 -15.08
N TRP A 167 -17.85 -25.77 -15.35
CA TRP A 167 -18.78 -24.70 -15.07
C TRP A 167 -18.82 -24.35 -13.59
N ASN A 168 -18.92 -25.37 -12.73
CA ASN A 168 -18.90 -25.18 -11.28
C ASN A 168 -17.58 -24.52 -10.84
N ALA A 169 -16.44 -25.02 -11.30
CA ALA A 169 -15.14 -24.50 -10.95
C ALA A 169 -14.94 -23.04 -11.40
N LEU A 170 -15.38 -22.68 -12.62
CA LEU A 170 -15.31 -21.29 -13.11
C LEU A 170 -16.25 -20.36 -12.33
N THR A 171 -17.49 -20.80 -12.06
CA THR A 171 -18.44 -20.00 -11.28
C THR A 171 -17.89 -19.71 -9.89
N GLN A 172 -17.37 -20.74 -9.20
CA GLN A 172 -16.75 -20.56 -7.89
C GLN A 172 -15.49 -19.69 -7.97
N PHE A 173 -14.65 -19.89 -8.99
CA PHE A 173 -13.43 -19.08 -9.19
C PHE A 173 -13.78 -17.61 -9.33
N PHE A 174 -14.63 -17.22 -10.29
CA PHE A 174 -14.97 -15.82 -10.50
C PHE A 174 -15.75 -15.23 -9.32
N GLY A 175 -16.67 -15.98 -8.74
CA GLY A 175 -17.45 -15.56 -7.55
C GLY A 175 -16.55 -15.32 -6.34
N ALA A 176 -15.67 -16.27 -6.00
CA ALA A 176 -14.74 -16.13 -4.89
C ALA A 176 -13.74 -14.97 -5.11
N ASN A 177 -13.19 -14.88 -6.31
CA ASN A 177 -12.23 -13.78 -6.62
C ASN A 177 -12.91 -12.41 -6.56
N LEU A 178 -14.14 -12.27 -7.02
CA LEU A 178 -14.90 -11.02 -6.89
C LEU A 178 -15.15 -10.69 -5.42
N ALA A 179 -15.52 -11.69 -4.60
CA ALA A 179 -15.69 -11.51 -3.17
C ALA A 179 -14.37 -11.10 -2.48
N TYR A 180 -13.23 -11.74 -2.81
CA TYR A 180 -11.90 -11.35 -2.30
C TYR A 180 -11.55 -9.91 -2.65
N VAL A 181 -11.72 -9.50 -3.90
CA VAL A 181 -11.45 -8.12 -4.35
C VAL A 181 -12.33 -7.14 -3.60
N GLY A 182 -13.63 -7.44 -3.44
CA GLY A 182 -14.58 -6.61 -2.69
C GLY A 182 -14.20 -6.50 -1.21
N LEU A 183 -13.89 -7.62 -0.55
CA LEU A 183 -13.47 -7.63 0.85
C LEU A 183 -12.18 -6.85 1.08
N LEU A 184 -11.16 -7.08 0.25
CA LEU A 184 -9.90 -6.36 0.35
C LEU A 184 -10.08 -4.86 0.10
N TYR A 185 -10.91 -4.48 -0.87
CA TYR A 185 -11.26 -3.08 -1.10
C TYR A 185 -11.91 -2.45 0.14
N LEU A 186 -12.88 -3.14 0.75
CA LEU A 186 -13.55 -2.68 1.96
C LEU A 186 -12.57 -2.51 3.13
N LEU A 187 -11.71 -3.49 3.38
CA LEU A 187 -10.70 -3.44 4.44
C LEU A 187 -9.75 -2.25 4.27
N VAL A 188 -9.31 -1.99 3.04
CA VAL A 188 -8.43 -0.85 2.77
C VAL A 188 -9.18 0.48 2.91
N ARG A 189 -10.44 0.55 2.51
CA ARG A 189 -11.28 1.74 2.72
C ARG A 189 -11.50 2.03 4.21
N LEU A 190 -11.74 0.99 5.02
CA LEU A 190 -11.82 1.13 6.47
C LEU A 190 -10.49 1.64 7.07
N LYS A 191 -9.36 1.09 6.62
CA LYS A 191 -8.03 1.55 7.02
C LYS A 191 -7.81 3.02 6.63
N GLU A 192 -8.13 3.40 5.38
CA GLU A 192 -8.01 4.80 4.93
C GLU A 192 -8.86 5.74 5.78
N GLY A 193 -10.12 5.37 6.07
CA GLY A 193 -11.00 6.14 6.96
C GLY A 193 -10.46 6.27 8.38
N TYR A 194 -9.92 5.19 8.94
CA TYR A 194 -9.26 5.23 10.24
C TYR A 194 -8.04 6.18 10.24
N MET A 195 -7.22 6.14 9.21
CA MET A 195 -6.06 7.03 9.10
C MET A 195 -6.49 8.50 8.92
N GLU A 196 -7.59 8.77 8.21
CA GLU A 196 -8.16 10.12 8.10
C GLU A 196 -8.62 10.63 9.47
N ALA A 197 -9.35 9.81 10.23
CA ALA A 197 -9.78 10.16 11.58
C ALA A 197 -8.59 10.40 12.54
N GLN A 198 -7.52 9.62 12.41
CA GLN A 198 -6.28 9.85 13.17
C GLN A 198 -5.61 11.17 12.80
N LEU A 199 -5.57 11.53 11.51
CA LEU A 199 -5.02 12.81 11.06
C LEU A 199 -5.81 14.00 11.64
N ASP A 200 -7.14 13.92 11.62
CA ASP A 200 -8.00 14.96 12.21
C ASP A 200 -7.74 15.07 13.71
N ALA A 201 -7.54 13.94 14.42
CA ALA A 201 -7.22 13.93 15.86
C ALA A 201 -5.86 14.55 16.20
N TYR A 202 -4.92 14.61 15.24
CA TYR A 202 -3.57 15.16 15.41
C TYR A 202 -3.36 16.53 14.75
N THR A 203 -4.43 17.17 14.28
CA THR A 203 -4.36 18.45 13.56
C THR A 203 -5.21 19.49 14.28
N ASP A 204 -4.72 20.71 14.39
CA ASP A 204 -5.48 21.85 14.88
C ASP A 204 -6.45 22.33 13.78
N PHE A 205 -7.72 22.41 14.08
CA PHE A 205 -8.78 22.70 13.10
C PHE A 205 -8.70 24.13 12.53
N LEU A 206 -8.18 25.09 13.31
CA LEU A 206 -8.11 26.48 12.91
C LEU A 206 -6.91 26.76 12.00
N THR A 207 -5.74 26.30 12.41
CA THR A 207 -4.48 26.64 11.74
C THR A 207 -4.02 25.58 10.75
N GLY A 208 -4.55 24.37 10.84
CA GLY A 208 -4.09 23.22 10.07
C GLY A 208 -2.75 22.64 10.54
N LEU A 209 -2.06 23.28 11.48
CA LEU A 209 -0.83 22.75 12.07
C LEU A 209 -1.10 21.49 12.90
N ARG A 210 -0.03 20.82 13.32
CA ARG A 210 -0.15 19.72 14.27
C ARG A 210 -0.53 20.26 15.64
N ASN A 211 -1.36 19.50 16.37
CA ASN A 211 -1.80 19.86 17.69
C ASN A 211 -0.90 19.27 18.80
N ARG A 212 -1.20 19.57 20.05
CA ARG A 212 -0.48 19.10 21.24
C ARG A 212 -0.37 17.55 21.30
N ARG A 213 -1.43 16.82 20.92
CA ARG A 213 -1.40 15.35 20.92
C ARG A 213 -0.35 14.79 19.94
N TYR A 214 -0.15 15.48 18.83
CA TYR A 214 0.92 15.10 17.89
C TYR A 214 2.30 15.34 18.48
N LEU A 215 2.49 16.42 19.27
CA LEU A 215 3.76 16.67 19.95
C LEU A 215 4.12 15.51 20.89
N GLU A 216 3.18 15.05 21.70
CA GLU A 216 3.38 13.93 22.61
C GLU A 216 3.82 12.67 21.87
N LEU A 217 3.18 12.35 20.73
CA LEU A 217 3.52 11.21 19.90
C LEU A 217 4.92 11.30 19.28
N ILE A 218 5.32 12.48 18.78
CA ILE A 218 6.58 12.62 18.03
C ILE A 218 7.78 12.82 18.96
N LEU A 219 7.58 13.46 20.11
CA LEU A 219 8.65 13.81 21.05
C LEU A 219 9.36 12.58 21.60
N GLU A 220 8.63 11.56 22.04
CA GLU A 220 9.21 10.29 22.49
C GLU A 220 10.11 9.67 21.43
N ARG A 221 9.67 9.68 20.20
CA ARG A 221 10.40 9.13 19.06
C ARG A 221 11.66 9.92 18.74
N GLU A 222 11.59 11.25 18.77
CA GLU A 222 12.76 12.09 18.48
C GLU A 222 13.76 12.06 19.65
N LEU A 223 13.30 11.96 20.90
CA LEU A 223 14.17 11.72 22.06
C LEU A 223 14.89 10.38 21.95
N PHE A 224 14.19 9.32 21.57
CA PHE A 224 14.82 8.03 21.30
C PHE A 224 15.89 8.11 20.21
N ARG A 225 15.62 8.87 19.14
CA ARG A 225 16.61 9.11 18.07
C ARG A 225 17.82 9.91 18.53
N LEU A 226 17.61 10.94 19.36
CA LEU A 226 18.67 11.70 19.99
C LEU A 226 19.59 10.77 20.80
N GLN A 227 19.02 9.95 21.67
CA GLN A 227 19.78 9.01 22.51
C GLN A 227 20.54 7.96 21.68
N ARG A 228 19.91 7.41 20.64
CA ARG A 228 20.49 6.31 19.86
C ARG A 228 21.52 6.76 18.83
N TYR A 229 21.31 7.91 18.21
CA TYR A 229 22.11 8.37 17.06
C TYR A 229 22.88 9.65 17.33
N GLY A 230 22.76 10.27 18.51
CA GLY A 230 23.42 11.52 18.87
C GLY A 230 23.02 12.74 18.02
N ARG A 231 21.87 12.66 17.32
CA ARG A 231 21.40 13.78 16.49
C ARG A 231 20.77 14.85 17.36
N PRO A 232 21.19 16.12 17.28
CA PRO A 232 20.65 17.19 18.10
C PRO A 232 19.16 17.41 17.79
N LEU A 233 18.38 17.63 18.85
CA LEU A 233 16.99 18.03 18.80
C LEU A 233 16.85 19.40 19.46
N SER A 234 16.16 20.34 18.81
CA SER A 234 15.79 21.63 19.37
C SER A 234 14.27 21.72 19.46
N LEU A 235 13.78 22.19 20.58
CA LEU A 235 12.37 22.52 20.81
C LEU A 235 12.29 24.03 21.03
N VAL A 236 11.41 24.70 20.25
CA VAL A 236 11.16 26.15 20.38
C VAL A 236 9.71 26.33 20.75
N LEU A 237 9.45 27.03 21.84
CA LEU A 237 8.12 27.44 22.28
C LEU A 237 7.94 28.91 21.91
N LEU A 238 6.84 29.24 21.25
CA LEU A 238 6.49 30.59 20.81
C LEU A 238 5.12 30.94 21.41
N ASP A 239 4.98 32.17 21.87
CA ASP A 239 3.73 32.77 22.33
C ASP A 239 3.53 34.12 21.62
N LEU A 240 2.28 34.51 21.34
CA LEU A 240 1.97 35.79 20.69
C LEU A 240 1.71 36.87 21.73
N ASP A 241 2.66 37.79 21.89
CA ASP A 241 2.52 38.94 22.76
C ASP A 241 1.32 39.79 22.38
N GLY A 242 0.46 40.06 23.38
CA GLY A 242 -0.70 40.94 23.23
C GLY A 242 -1.84 40.37 22.38
N PHE A 243 -1.90 39.06 22.13
CA PHE A 243 -2.95 38.44 21.30
C PHE A 243 -4.36 38.70 21.86
N LYS A 244 -4.50 38.71 23.18
CA LYS A 244 -5.77 39.08 23.82
C LYS A 244 -6.24 40.49 23.42
N ALA A 245 -5.33 41.46 23.37
CA ALA A 245 -5.70 42.84 22.95
C ALA A 245 -6.15 42.87 21.48
N VAL A 246 -5.60 42.05 20.63
CA VAL A 246 -6.08 41.89 19.23
C VAL A 246 -7.51 41.38 19.21
N ASN A 247 -7.83 40.36 20.01
CA ASN A 247 -9.20 39.82 20.09
C ASN A 247 -10.17 40.85 20.67
N ASP A 248 -9.78 41.52 21.73
CA ASP A 248 -10.63 42.53 22.43
C ASP A 248 -10.92 43.75 21.53
N LEU A 249 -9.95 44.18 20.70
CA LEU A 249 -10.08 45.34 19.83
C LEU A 249 -10.75 45.03 18.49
N HIS A 250 -10.43 43.87 17.89
CA HIS A 250 -10.81 43.55 16.50
C HIS A 250 -11.74 42.35 16.37
N GLY A 251 -12.05 41.66 17.47
CA GLY A 251 -12.89 40.46 17.52
C GLY A 251 -12.13 39.18 17.20
N HIS A 252 -12.72 38.05 17.61
CA HIS A 252 -12.12 36.71 17.48
C HIS A 252 -11.83 36.29 16.03
N GLU A 253 -12.66 36.76 15.07
CA GLU A 253 -12.40 36.42 13.65
C GLU A 253 -11.07 37.02 13.11
N VAL A 254 -10.69 38.19 13.64
CA VAL A 254 -9.38 38.80 13.31
C VAL A 254 -8.27 38.04 14.00
N GLY A 255 -8.46 37.68 15.28
CA GLY A 255 -7.52 36.81 16.00
C GLY A 255 -7.28 35.48 15.29
N ASP A 256 -8.35 34.83 14.84
CA ASP A 256 -8.25 33.58 14.08
C ASP A 256 -7.41 33.73 12.78
N ARG A 257 -7.61 34.83 12.06
CA ARG A 257 -6.81 35.17 10.88
C ARG A 257 -5.33 35.42 11.21
N VAL A 258 -5.04 36.02 12.35
CA VAL A 258 -3.67 36.22 12.84
C VAL A 258 -3.00 34.88 13.13
N LEU A 259 -3.70 33.97 13.83
CA LEU A 259 -3.19 32.64 14.12
C LEU A 259 -2.94 31.83 12.83
N GLN A 260 -3.86 31.90 11.87
CA GLN A 260 -3.70 31.25 10.55
C GLN A 260 -2.53 31.84 9.76
N ALA A 261 -2.36 33.17 9.78
CA ALA A 261 -1.25 33.83 9.11
C ALA A 261 0.11 33.46 9.71
N LEU A 262 0.18 33.37 11.06
CA LEU A 262 1.39 32.91 11.76
C LEU A 262 1.72 31.46 11.39
N ALA A 263 0.71 30.58 11.45
CA ALA A 263 0.87 29.17 11.09
C ALA A 263 1.45 29.01 9.68
N HIS A 264 0.89 29.75 8.71
CA HIS A 264 1.37 29.74 7.34
C HIS A 264 2.83 30.23 7.21
N ARG A 265 3.18 31.30 7.94
CA ARG A 265 4.55 31.83 7.98
C ARG A 265 5.54 30.83 8.59
N LEU A 266 5.16 30.18 9.69
CA LEU A 266 6.00 29.15 10.31
C LEU A 266 6.28 28.02 9.33
N GLU A 267 5.25 27.47 8.68
CA GLU A 267 5.44 26.40 7.70
C GLU A 267 6.30 26.81 6.49
N ALA A 268 6.13 28.03 6.01
CA ALA A 268 6.89 28.53 4.86
C ALA A 268 8.40 28.68 5.14
N HIS A 269 8.80 28.89 6.41
CA HIS A 269 10.21 29.11 6.79
C HIS A 269 10.89 27.87 7.38
N LEU A 270 10.13 26.82 7.72
CA LEU A 270 10.68 25.59 8.27
C LEU A 270 11.24 24.68 7.18
N ARG A 271 12.30 23.97 7.53
CA ARG A 271 12.85 22.91 6.68
C ARG A 271 11.87 21.74 6.62
N ARG A 272 12.00 20.91 5.60
CA ARG A 272 11.17 19.70 5.46
C ARG A 272 11.28 18.73 6.65
N SER A 273 12.38 18.78 7.39
CA SER A 273 12.62 17.97 8.61
C SER A 273 11.95 18.54 9.85
N ASP A 274 11.69 19.86 9.87
CA ASP A 274 11.19 20.56 11.03
C ASP A 274 9.67 20.55 11.06
N ARG A 275 9.06 20.83 12.20
CA ARG A 275 7.61 20.76 12.38
C ARG A 275 7.11 21.93 13.21
N ALA A 276 6.10 22.63 12.70
CA ALA A 276 5.32 23.56 13.47
C ALA A 276 4.11 22.87 14.11
N LEU A 277 3.80 23.26 15.30
CA LEU A 277 2.64 22.76 16.05
C LEU A 277 1.95 23.93 16.73
N ARG A 278 0.64 23.79 17.00
CA ARG A 278 -0.11 24.67 17.87
C ARG A 278 -0.51 23.90 19.12
N LEU A 279 -0.13 24.40 20.29
CA LEU A 279 -0.38 23.73 21.58
C LEU A 279 -1.77 24.06 22.12
N GLY A 280 -2.26 25.26 21.86
CA GLY A 280 -3.56 25.80 22.26
C GLY A 280 -3.51 27.32 22.35
N GLY A 281 -4.65 28.02 22.28
CA GLY A 281 -4.67 29.47 22.34
C GLY A 281 -3.75 30.13 21.32
N GLU A 282 -2.77 30.87 21.80
CA GLU A 282 -1.73 31.58 21.05
C GLU A 282 -0.34 30.92 21.10
N GLU A 283 -0.24 29.72 21.69
CA GLU A 283 1.03 28.98 21.88
C GLU A 283 1.35 28.06 20.69
N PHE A 284 2.59 28.15 20.21
CA PHE A 284 3.14 27.37 19.09
C PHE A 284 4.47 26.73 19.44
#